data_70561bc86409ed8598d710863ff99a9b
#
_entry.id   70561bc86409ed8598d710863ff99a9b
#
_cell.length_a   1.000
_cell.length_b   1.000
_cell.length_c   1.000
_cell.angle_alpha   90.00
_cell.angle_beta   90.00
_cell.angle_gamma   90.00
#
_symmetry.space_group_name_H-M   'P 1'
#
loop_
_entity.id
_entity.type
_entity.pdbx_description
1 polymer ?
#
loop_
_entity_poly.entity_id
_entity_poly.type
_entity_poly.pdbx_seq_one_letter_code
_entity_poly.pdbx_strand_id
1 'polypeptide(L)'
;MRRLLVIISCMLFTLMAMAQEYNLRWISSPSVDSTAQIWFRNQYVHNKKIKKAYVCIATTGYADLYINRRNASRYYLAPYRQPYSNYPVSTTYDITRFSRSDTTTIAVWYSPSYPHINNRQLSLIYYGTYQDGSSFSFTSDESWLCRPSCSQFNNKGSETIDGRIDKNEWKANQINDLALWQGCKKQPISPNEYPHSTDNLNNTIESIIPYHYFDVEKDTITYDFGLGFIGFARVTLRGAKKGERIFIGDMEYICSGQLDEQACLRFTTMPVRKLTIYGDNKFRADHIVNVEGISIIVRNSHQ
;
A
#
# COMPACT_ATOMS: atom_id res chain seq x y z
N MET A 1 48.84 10.15 22.67
CA MET A 1 48.18 8.85 22.62
C MET A 1 46.72 8.86 23.15
N ARG A 2 46.46 9.30 24.40
CA ARG A 2 45.06 9.28 24.95
C ARG A 2 44.04 10.05 24.14
N ARG A 3 44.37 11.24 23.59
CA ARG A 3 43.45 12.06 22.74
C ARG A 3 43.18 11.41 21.38
N LEU A 4 44.18 10.71 20.82
CA LEU A 4 44.04 9.99 19.54
C LEU A 4 43.09 8.78 19.67
N LEU A 5 43.17 8.06 20.79
CA LEU A 5 42.30 6.92 21.12
C LEU A 5 40.84 7.34 21.30
N VAL A 6 40.60 8.52 21.91
CA VAL A 6 39.22 9.07 22.07
C VAL A 6 38.64 9.46 20.71
N ILE A 7 39.41 10.09 19.81
CA ILE A 7 38.95 10.46 18.46
C ILE A 7 38.63 9.23 17.62
N ILE A 8 39.48 8.19 17.68
CA ILE A 8 39.26 6.91 16.99
C ILE A 8 38.01 6.21 17.56
N SER A 9 37.84 6.21 18.88
CA SER A 9 36.64 5.65 19.52
C SER A 9 35.35 6.40 19.12
N CYS A 10 35.39 7.72 19.06
CA CYS A 10 34.24 8.52 18.58
C CYS A 10 33.94 8.28 17.10
N MET A 11 34.98 8.16 16.24
CA MET A 11 34.78 7.82 14.82
C MET A 11 34.18 6.42 14.62
N LEU A 12 34.62 5.43 15.41
CA LEU A 12 34.07 4.08 15.38
C LEU A 12 32.59 4.06 15.84
N PHE A 13 32.21 4.86 16.85
CA PHE A 13 30.83 4.98 17.29
C PHE A 13 29.92 5.65 16.24
N THR A 14 30.41 6.66 15.52
CA THR A 14 29.65 7.30 14.44
C THR A 14 29.49 6.38 13.22
N LEU A 15 30.49 5.57 12.90
CA LEU A 15 30.38 4.55 11.83
C LEU A 15 29.38 3.44 12.18
N MET A 16 29.29 3.04 13.46
CA MET A 16 28.28 2.05 13.91
C MET A 16 26.84 2.61 13.88
N ALA A 17 26.65 3.91 14.15
CA ALA A 17 25.33 4.54 14.09
C ALA A 17 24.81 4.67 12.65
N MET A 18 25.69 4.89 11.68
CA MET A 18 25.31 4.96 10.25
C MET A 18 25.05 3.57 9.63
N ALA A 19 25.63 2.49 10.20
CA ALA A 19 25.43 1.14 9.67
C ALA A 19 24.05 0.55 9.99
N GLN A 20 23.30 1.10 10.94
CA GLN A 20 21.98 0.61 11.34
C GLN A 20 20.88 0.97 10.34
N GLU A 21 21.02 2.05 9.57
CA GLU A 21 20.02 2.47 8.58
C GLU A 21 20.04 1.64 7.28
N TYR A 22 21.11 0.88 7.00
CA TYR A 22 21.32 0.21 5.71
C TYR A 22 21.31 -1.32 5.76
N ASN A 23 20.94 -1.95 6.87
CA ASN A 23 20.80 -3.41 6.92
C ASN A 23 19.45 -3.88 6.36
N LEU A 24 19.12 -3.37 5.18
CA LEU A 24 17.89 -3.73 4.47
C LEU A 24 17.98 -5.18 3.98
N ARG A 25 17.00 -5.99 4.38
CA ARG A 25 16.79 -7.33 3.85
C ARG A 25 15.60 -7.31 2.92
N TRP A 26 15.86 -7.43 1.64
CA TRP A 26 14.83 -7.43 0.63
C TRP A 26 14.13 -8.78 0.56
N ILE A 27 12.82 -8.73 0.52
CA ILE A 27 11.93 -9.88 0.33
C ILE A 27 10.99 -9.64 -0.86
N SER A 28 10.55 -10.73 -1.47
CA SER A 28 9.53 -10.72 -2.53
C SER A 28 8.57 -11.88 -2.36
N SER A 29 7.44 -11.80 -3.06
CA SER A 29 6.54 -12.95 -3.20
C SER A 29 7.12 -13.98 -4.17
N PRO A 30 6.99 -15.29 -3.90
CA PRO A 30 7.32 -16.34 -4.87
C PRO A 30 6.36 -16.40 -6.06
N SER A 31 5.24 -15.65 -6.05
CA SER A 31 4.30 -15.58 -7.16
C SER A 31 4.98 -15.12 -8.44
N VAL A 32 4.71 -15.80 -9.54
CA VAL A 32 5.24 -15.47 -10.87
C VAL A 32 4.45 -14.36 -11.58
N ASP A 33 3.21 -14.10 -11.15
CA ASP A 33 2.39 -13.05 -11.74
C ASP A 33 2.93 -11.66 -11.41
N SER A 34 3.51 -10.99 -12.41
CA SER A 34 4.11 -9.66 -12.25
C SER A 34 3.08 -8.55 -12.08
N THR A 35 1.83 -8.75 -12.44
CA THR A 35 0.76 -7.76 -12.34
C THR A 35 0.09 -7.76 -10.96
N ALA A 36 0.21 -8.86 -10.20
CA ALA A 36 -0.43 -9.02 -8.91
C ALA A 36 0.11 -8.03 -7.88
N GLN A 37 -0.80 -7.37 -7.19
CA GLN A 37 -0.52 -6.68 -5.93
C GLN A 37 -0.42 -7.73 -4.82
N ILE A 38 0.44 -7.51 -3.84
CA ILE A 38 0.79 -8.53 -2.85
C ILE A 38 0.47 -8.03 -1.44
N TRP A 39 -0.12 -8.89 -0.64
CA TRP A 39 -0.18 -8.72 0.80
C TRP A 39 1.01 -9.41 1.45
N PHE A 40 1.76 -8.66 2.25
CA PHE A 40 2.82 -9.14 3.11
C PHE A 40 2.43 -8.95 4.57
N ARG A 41 2.85 -9.86 5.46
CA ARG A 41 2.61 -9.71 6.89
C ARG A 41 3.59 -10.47 7.76
N ASN A 42 3.77 -9.97 8.98
CA ASN A 42 4.43 -10.69 10.07
C ASN A 42 3.86 -10.24 11.43
N GLN A 43 4.11 -11.01 12.47
CA GLN A 43 3.73 -10.71 13.84
C GLN A 43 4.94 -10.75 14.76
N TYR A 44 4.96 -9.81 15.69
CA TYR A 44 6.02 -9.69 16.70
C TYR A 44 5.38 -9.68 18.08
N VAL A 45 5.88 -10.56 18.97
CA VAL A 45 5.44 -10.63 20.36
C VAL A 45 6.47 -9.95 21.23
N HIS A 46 6.02 -9.09 22.13
CA HIS A 46 6.85 -8.32 23.04
C HIS A 46 6.56 -8.73 24.49
N ASN A 47 7.61 -9.01 25.26
CA ASN A 47 7.49 -9.34 26.70
C ASN A 47 7.56 -8.08 27.57
N LYS A 48 7.78 -6.90 26.93
CA LYS A 48 7.94 -5.61 27.60
C LYS A 48 7.06 -4.56 26.95
N LYS A 49 6.64 -3.57 27.73
CA LYS A 49 5.83 -2.47 27.21
C LYS A 49 6.66 -1.55 26.31
N ILE A 50 6.17 -1.33 25.10
CA ILE A 50 6.79 -0.44 24.11
C ILE A 50 6.62 1.02 24.56
N LYS A 51 7.72 1.79 24.52
CA LYS A 51 7.75 3.24 24.74
C LYS A 51 7.65 4.00 23.43
N LYS A 52 8.45 3.59 22.43
CA LYS A 52 8.43 4.15 21.06
C LYS A 52 8.64 3.03 20.06
N ALA A 53 7.96 3.13 18.93
CA ALA A 53 8.05 2.16 17.84
C ALA A 53 7.96 2.84 16.48
N TYR A 54 8.81 2.39 15.57
CA TYR A 54 8.93 2.91 14.21
C TYR A 54 8.99 1.76 13.20
N VAL A 55 8.48 1.99 12.01
CA VAL A 55 8.68 1.12 10.86
C VAL A 55 9.31 1.94 9.74
N CYS A 56 10.52 1.55 9.36
CA CYS A 56 11.13 2.00 8.11
C CYS A 56 10.81 0.98 7.04
N ILE A 57 10.17 1.41 5.96
CA ILE A 57 9.82 0.56 4.82
C ILE A 57 10.51 1.10 3.57
N ALA A 58 11.22 0.23 2.86
CA ALA A 58 11.78 0.51 1.54
C ALA A 58 11.09 -0.38 0.51
N THR A 59 10.74 0.19 -0.63
CA THR A 59 9.95 -0.51 -1.64
C THR A 59 10.31 -0.06 -3.05
N THR A 60 10.20 -0.97 -4.00
CA THR A 60 10.31 -0.69 -5.44
C THR A 60 9.01 -0.21 -6.08
N GLY A 61 7.92 -0.21 -5.30
CA GLY A 61 6.59 0.23 -5.72
C GLY A 61 5.91 1.07 -4.65
N TYR A 62 4.60 0.92 -4.52
CA TYR A 62 3.78 1.53 -3.50
C TYR A 62 3.50 0.54 -2.37
N ALA A 63 3.29 1.04 -1.17
CA ALA A 63 3.04 0.22 0.00
C ALA A 63 2.11 0.91 1.00
N ASP A 64 0.95 0.33 1.25
CA ASP A 64 0.09 0.72 2.35
C ASP A 64 0.44 -0.07 3.60
N LEU A 65 0.86 0.62 4.64
CA LEU A 65 1.26 0.04 5.91
C LEU A 65 0.09 -0.02 6.89
N TYR A 66 -0.13 -1.20 7.44
CA TYR A 66 -1.13 -1.44 8.49
C TYR A 66 -0.48 -2.04 9.72
N ILE A 67 -0.84 -1.49 10.88
CA ILE A 67 -0.40 -1.96 12.19
C ILE A 67 -1.64 -2.33 13.00
N ASN A 68 -1.74 -3.60 13.42
CA ASN A 68 -2.88 -4.08 14.19
C ASN A 68 -4.22 -3.66 13.52
N ARG A 69 -4.37 -3.92 12.21
CA ARG A 69 -5.53 -3.60 11.35
C ARG A 69 -5.69 -2.12 10.98
N ARG A 70 -4.97 -1.19 11.61
CA ARG A 70 -5.10 0.26 11.40
C ARG A 70 -4.10 0.74 10.36
N ASN A 71 -4.57 1.54 9.39
CA ASN A 71 -3.69 2.16 8.40
C ASN A 71 -2.74 3.16 9.08
N ALA A 72 -1.44 2.97 8.86
CA ALA A 72 -0.37 3.85 9.33
C ALA A 72 0.14 4.79 8.23
N SER A 73 -0.01 4.42 6.96
CA SER A 73 0.49 5.15 5.77
C SER A 73 -0.44 6.27 5.43
N ARG A 74 -1.07 7.02 5.93
CA ARG A 74 -2.02 8.15 5.75
C ARG A 74 -2.20 8.70 4.33
N TYR A 75 -1.26 8.44 3.43
CA TYR A 75 -1.20 9.05 2.10
C TYR A 75 -1.52 8.03 1.00
N TYR A 76 -1.99 8.51 -0.14
CA TYR A 76 -2.22 7.69 -1.32
C TYR A 76 -0.91 7.46 -2.07
N LEU A 77 -0.78 6.30 -2.75
CA LEU A 77 0.41 5.97 -3.53
C LEU A 77 1.70 6.25 -2.76
N ALA A 78 1.76 5.82 -1.49
CA ALA A 78 2.92 5.98 -0.64
C ALA A 78 3.91 4.82 -0.84
N PRO A 79 5.23 5.09 -0.72
CA PRO A 79 5.88 6.39 -0.64
C PRO A 79 5.72 7.18 -1.94
N TYR A 80 5.78 8.52 -1.87
CA TYR A 80 5.78 9.35 -3.08
C TYR A 80 6.95 8.95 -3.99
N ARG A 81 6.68 8.86 -5.27
CA ARG A 81 7.66 8.52 -6.30
C ARG A 81 7.55 9.52 -7.45
N GLN A 82 8.68 9.94 -7.97
CA GLN A 82 8.68 10.71 -9.20
C GLN A 82 8.12 9.84 -10.35
N PRO A 83 7.34 10.41 -11.25
CA PRO A 83 6.84 9.70 -12.42
C PRO A 83 7.99 8.98 -13.16
N TYR A 84 7.72 7.73 -13.57
CA TYR A 84 8.66 6.88 -14.30
C TYR A 84 9.96 6.52 -13.56
N SER A 85 10.08 6.82 -12.26
CA SER A 85 11.24 6.38 -11.48
C SER A 85 11.15 4.87 -11.19
N ASN A 86 12.28 4.18 -11.28
CA ASN A 86 12.40 2.75 -11.00
C ASN A 86 13.28 2.42 -9.79
N TYR A 87 13.86 3.43 -9.15
CA TYR A 87 14.68 3.23 -7.95
C TYR A 87 13.82 2.96 -6.70
N PRO A 88 14.34 2.21 -5.72
CA PRO A 88 13.65 2.01 -4.46
C PRO A 88 13.51 3.31 -3.67
N VAL A 89 12.41 3.44 -2.93
CA VAL A 89 12.15 4.59 -2.06
C VAL A 89 11.88 4.09 -0.65
N SER A 90 12.43 4.77 0.35
CA SER A 90 12.23 4.47 1.76
C SER A 90 11.47 5.58 2.49
N THR A 91 10.67 5.19 3.46
CA THR A 91 9.99 6.10 4.38
C THR A 91 9.86 5.49 5.76
N THR A 92 9.85 6.34 6.79
CA THR A 92 9.74 5.90 8.18
C THR A 92 8.44 6.42 8.79
N TYR A 93 7.71 5.51 9.45
CA TYR A 93 6.45 5.80 10.12
C TYR A 93 6.61 5.65 11.64
N ASP A 94 6.17 6.66 12.41
CA ASP A 94 5.97 6.50 13.85
C ASP A 94 4.67 5.72 14.07
N ILE A 95 4.82 4.50 14.56
CA ILE A 95 3.73 3.59 14.82
C ILE A 95 3.45 3.40 16.33
N THR A 96 4.06 4.21 17.18
CA THR A 96 3.98 4.09 18.65
C THR A 96 2.54 3.98 19.15
N ARG A 97 1.63 4.78 18.60
CA ARG A 97 0.21 4.79 19.01
C ARG A 97 -0.54 3.49 18.65
N PHE A 98 -0.02 2.72 17.70
CA PHE A 98 -0.62 1.46 17.23
C PHE A 98 -0.01 0.22 17.88
N SER A 99 1.17 0.34 18.55
CA SER A 99 1.97 -0.75 19.11
C SER A 99 1.85 -0.81 20.64
N ARG A 100 0.64 -0.69 21.18
CA ARG A 100 0.39 -0.69 22.63
C ARG A 100 0.07 -2.07 23.21
N SER A 101 -0.22 -3.04 22.37
CA SER A 101 -0.47 -4.44 22.75
C SER A 101 0.84 -5.24 22.79
N ASP A 102 0.82 -6.37 23.48
CA ASP A 102 1.96 -7.29 23.53
C ASP A 102 2.27 -7.93 22.16
N THR A 103 1.31 -7.89 21.26
CA THR A 103 1.48 -8.37 19.89
C THR A 103 1.35 -7.21 18.90
N THR A 104 2.33 -7.06 18.03
CA THR A 104 2.29 -6.11 16.91
C THR A 104 2.23 -6.89 15.59
N THR A 105 1.09 -6.81 14.91
CA THR A 105 0.94 -7.31 13.54
C THR A 105 1.29 -6.19 12.59
N ILE A 106 2.27 -6.43 11.74
CA ILE A 106 2.64 -5.54 10.64
C ILE A 106 2.16 -6.19 9.34
N ALA A 107 1.34 -5.47 8.58
CA ALA A 107 0.84 -5.92 7.31
C ALA A 107 1.01 -4.83 6.26
N VAL A 108 1.42 -5.22 5.06
CA VAL A 108 1.72 -4.31 3.95
C VAL A 108 0.93 -4.74 2.72
N TRP A 109 0.16 -3.84 2.14
CA TRP A 109 -0.40 -4.02 0.81
C TRP A 109 0.53 -3.35 -0.19
N TYR A 110 1.28 -4.18 -0.89
CA TYR A 110 2.28 -3.75 -1.87
C TYR A 110 1.70 -3.78 -3.28
N SER A 111 2.02 -2.76 -4.06
CA SER A 111 1.77 -2.70 -5.50
C SER A 111 3.05 -2.38 -6.25
N PRO A 112 3.37 -3.07 -7.36
CA PRO A 112 4.41 -2.59 -8.27
C PRO A 112 4.09 -1.16 -8.72
N SER A 113 5.12 -0.41 -9.10
CA SER A 113 4.97 0.91 -9.72
C SER A 113 4.84 0.75 -11.23
N TYR A 114 3.67 0.99 -11.80
CA TYR A 114 3.50 0.97 -13.25
C TYR A 114 4.31 2.11 -13.90
N PRO A 115 5.01 1.89 -15.02
CA PRO A 115 5.09 0.66 -15.80
C PRO A 115 6.18 -0.35 -15.34
N HIS A 116 6.88 -0.11 -14.26
CA HIS A 116 8.00 -0.94 -13.75
C HIS A 116 7.50 -2.12 -12.90
N ILE A 117 6.64 -2.96 -13.46
CA ILE A 117 5.95 -4.04 -12.74
C ILE A 117 6.84 -5.25 -12.40
N ASN A 118 8.00 -5.40 -13.04
CA ASN A 118 8.85 -6.57 -12.86
C ASN A 118 9.65 -6.58 -11.56
N ASN A 119 9.94 -5.41 -10.99
CA ASN A 119 10.69 -5.27 -9.76
C ASN A 119 9.73 -5.16 -8.57
N ARG A 120 9.52 -6.27 -7.84
CA ARG A 120 8.52 -6.40 -6.79
C ARG A 120 9.17 -6.76 -5.45
N GLN A 121 9.83 -5.77 -4.86
CA GLN A 121 10.64 -5.96 -3.66
C GLN A 121 10.23 -5.01 -2.55
N LEU A 122 10.28 -5.54 -1.34
CA LEU A 122 9.98 -4.84 -0.10
C LEU A 122 11.10 -5.15 0.91
N SER A 123 11.55 -4.15 1.63
CA SER A 123 12.35 -4.32 2.83
C SER A 123 11.73 -3.52 3.97
N LEU A 124 11.74 -4.07 5.18
CA LEU A 124 11.14 -3.42 6.33
C LEU A 124 12.02 -3.63 7.57
N ILE A 125 12.19 -2.56 8.34
CA ILE A 125 12.80 -2.58 9.67
C ILE A 125 11.78 -2.08 10.67
N TYR A 126 11.43 -2.92 11.65
CA TYR A 126 10.60 -2.58 12.80
C TYR A 126 11.48 -2.43 14.03
N TYR A 127 11.54 -1.23 14.60
CA TYR A 127 12.45 -0.93 15.69
C TYR A 127 11.84 0.03 16.71
N GLY A 128 12.44 0.09 17.88
CA GLY A 128 11.98 0.99 18.93
C GLY A 128 12.67 0.80 20.26
N THR A 129 12.04 1.36 21.30
CA THR A 129 12.51 1.27 22.69
C THR A 129 11.38 0.82 23.60
N TYR A 130 11.74 0.04 24.60
CA TYR A 130 10.84 -0.33 25.69
C TYR A 130 10.85 0.72 26.81
N GLN A 131 9.90 0.61 27.76
CA GLN A 131 9.82 1.53 28.90
C GLN A 131 11.02 1.43 29.83
N ASP A 132 11.69 0.28 29.90
CA ASP A 132 12.91 0.07 30.68
C ASP A 132 14.19 0.64 30.04
N GLY A 133 14.06 1.28 28.85
CA GLY A 133 15.17 1.88 28.10
C GLY A 133 15.90 0.91 27.15
N SER A 134 15.63 -0.40 27.19
CA SER A 134 16.17 -1.34 26.23
C SER A 134 15.58 -1.12 24.83
N SER A 135 16.32 -1.46 23.77
CA SER A 135 15.88 -1.32 22.39
C SER A 135 15.55 -2.66 21.75
N PHE A 136 14.80 -2.63 20.66
CA PHE A 136 14.53 -3.78 19.79
C PHE A 136 14.65 -3.38 18.32
N SER A 137 14.99 -4.35 17.47
CA SER A 137 15.02 -4.19 16.03
C SER A 137 14.75 -5.54 15.34
N PHE A 138 13.83 -5.54 14.40
CA PHE A 138 13.46 -6.69 13.56
C PHE A 138 13.51 -6.27 12.10
N THR A 139 14.08 -7.11 11.26
CA THR A 139 14.12 -6.89 9.81
C THR A 139 13.22 -7.88 9.09
N SER A 140 12.71 -7.50 7.91
CA SER A 140 12.02 -8.46 7.03
C SER A 140 12.94 -9.61 6.63
N ASP A 141 12.39 -10.81 6.58
CA ASP A 141 13.08 -12.03 6.18
C ASP A 141 12.07 -13.05 5.60
N GLU A 142 12.54 -14.26 5.35
CA GLU A 142 11.73 -15.35 4.79
C GLU A 142 10.62 -15.84 5.72
N SER A 143 10.61 -15.47 7.01
CA SER A 143 9.52 -15.77 7.95
C SER A 143 8.26 -14.96 7.70
N TRP A 144 8.38 -13.87 6.92
CA TRP A 144 7.22 -13.11 6.49
C TRP A 144 6.34 -13.96 5.57
N LEU A 145 5.04 -13.82 5.78
CA LEU A 145 4.04 -14.44 4.94
C LEU A 145 3.60 -13.48 3.84
N CYS A 146 3.35 -14.02 2.65
CA CYS A 146 2.82 -13.25 1.53
C CYS A 146 1.82 -14.05 0.70
N ARG A 147 0.94 -13.34 -0.01
CA ARG A 147 0.01 -13.89 -1.00
C ARG A 147 -0.43 -12.81 -1.99
N PRO A 148 -0.89 -13.18 -3.20
CA PRO A 148 -1.59 -12.23 -4.07
C PRO A 148 -2.77 -11.57 -3.33
N SER A 149 -2.97 -10.29 -3.55
CA SER A 149 -4.07 -9.53 -2.96
C SER A 149 -5.38 -9.71 -3.75
N CYS A 150 -6.38 -8.93 -3.40
CA CYS A 150 -7.63 -8.85 -4.17
C CYS A 150 -7.50 -8.00 -5.44
N SER A 151 -6.33 -7.47 -5.76
CA SER A 151 -6.15 -6.55 -6.88
C SER A 151 -4.89 -6.87 -7.69
N GLN A 152 -4.96 -6.58 -8.99
CA GLN A 152 -3.85 -6.71 -9.94
C GLN A 152 -3.99 -5.65 -11.03
N PHE A 153 -2.89 -5.34 -11.71
CA PHE A 153 -2.96 -4.51 -12.91
C PHE A 153 -3.64 -5.27 -14.06
N ASN A 154 -4.42 -4.54 -14.81
CA ASN A 154 -4.99 -5.03 -16.06
C ASN A 154 -4.17 -4.55 -17.28
N ASN A 155 -4.55 -5.02 -18.47
CA ASN A 155 -3.88 -4.67 -19.73
C ASN A 155 -4.04 -3.21 -20.16
N LYS A 156 -4.87 -2.43 -19.46
CA LYS A 156 -5.07 -0.99 -19.70
C LYS A 156 -4.22 -0.11 -18.77
N GLY A 157 -3.37 -0.71 -17.92
CA GLY A 157 -2.58 0.00 -16.92
C GLY A 157 -3.38 0.49 -15.71
N SER A 158 -4.61 0.03 -15.56
CA SER A 158 -5.49 0.24 -14.43
C SER A 158 -5.57 -1.02 -13.56
N GLU A 159 -6.55 -1.14 -12.70
CA GLU A 159 -6.68 -2.26 -11.76
C GLU A 159 -7.91 -3.12 -12.04
N THR A 160 -7.75 -4.44 -11.92
CA THR A 160 -8.85 -5.39 -11.72
C THR A 160 -8.91 -5.72 -10.24
N ILE A 161 -10.05 -5.48 -9.60
CA ILE A 161 -10.25 -5.66 -8.16
C ILE A 161 -11.33 -6.72 -7.92
N ASP A 162 -10.98 -7.82 -7.25
CA ASP A 162 -11.91 -8.87 -6.86
C ASP A 162 -12.46 -8.62 -5.44
N GLY A 163 -13.65 -8.05 -5.36
CA GLY A 163 -14.35 -7.77 -4.10
C GLY A 163 -14.72 -9.02 -3.29
N ARG A 164 -14.72 -10.21 -3.90
CA ARG A 164 -15.04 -11.48 -3.24
C ARG A 164 -13.93 -11.94 -2.28
N ILE A 165 -12.71 -11.43 -2.48
CA ILE A 165 -11.56 -11.71 -1.61
C ILE A 165 -11.62 -10.79 -0.40
N ASP A 166 -11.62 -11.35 0.82
CA ASP A 166 -11.72 -10.57 2.07
C ASP A 166 -10.56 -9.57 2.19
N LYS A 167 -10.94 -8.29 2.24
CA LYS A 167 -10.03 -7.15 2.39
C LYS A 167 -9.62 -6.88 3.84
N ASN A 168 -10.07 -7.66 4.83
CA ASN A 168 -9.85 -7.39 6.25
C ASN A 168 -8.98 -8.44 6.95
N GLU A 169 -9.06 -9.70 6.54
CA GLU A 169 -8.35 -10.80 7.18
C GLU A 169 -6.84 -10.65 7.08
N TRP A 170 -6.32 -10.26 5.91
CA TRP A 170 -4.88 -10.18 5.66
C TRP A 170 -4.12 -9.26 6.64
N LYS A 171 -4.78 -8.26 7.22
CA LYS A 171 -4.24 -7.31 8.20
C LYS A 171 -4.67 -7.60 9.64
N ALA A 172 -5.42 -8.69 9.86
CA ALA A 172 -5.88 -9.09 11.18
C ALA A 172 -4.77 -9.77 12.00
N ASN A 173 -4.91 -9.77 13.33
CA ASN A 173 -3.95 -10.44 14.19
C ASN A 173 -3.97 -11.97 14.01
N GLN A 174 -5.11 -12.53 13.66
CA GLN A 174 -5.27 -13.95 13.36
C GLN A 174 -5.60 -14.14 11.89
N ILE A 175 -5.09 -15.21 11.29
CA ILE A 175 -5.39 -15.67 9.94
C ILE A 175 -6.25 -16.93 10.08
N ASN A 176 -7.39 -16.97 9.41
CA ASN A 176 -8.28 -18.15 9.44
C ASN A 176 -7.77 -19.26 8.53
N ASP A 177 -7.22 -18.90 7.38
CA ASP A 177 -6.73 -19.86 6.38
C ASP A 177 -5.25 -19.61 6.06
N LEU A 178 -4.39 -20.28 6.81
CA LEU A 178 -2.94 -20.19 6.63
C LEU A 178 -2.48 -20.87 5.32
N ALA A 179 -3.25 -21.81 4.77
CA ALA A 179 -2.89 -22.52 3.53
C ALA A 179 -2.82 -21.61 2.30
N LEU A 180 -3.49 -20.46 2.35
CA LEU A 180 -3.42 -19.44 1.29
C LEU A 180 -2.13 -18.61 1.32
N TRP A 181 -1.32 -18.73 2.36
CA TRP A 181 -0.13 -17.94 2.58
C TRP A 181 1.14 -18.73 2.31
N GLN A 182 2.16 -18.03 1.81
CA GLN A 182 3.48 -18.60 1.51
C GLN A 182 4.55 -17.78 2.21
N GLY A 183 5.68 -18.42 2.53
CA GLY A 183 6.88 -17.71 2.98
C GLY A 183 7.44 -16.83 1.86
N CYS A 184 7.97 -15.69 2.23
CA CYS A 184 8.64 -14.79 1.30
C CYS A 184 9.96 -15.39 0.80
N LYS A 185 10.43 -14.92 -0.36
CA LYS A 185 11.77 -15.21 -0.88
C LYS A 185 12.69 -14.04 -0.55
N LYS A 186 13.89 -14.35 -0.06
CA LYS A 186 14.96 -13.38 0.04
C LYS A 186 15.41 -12.94 -1.34
N GLN A 187 15.64 -11.64 -1.50
CA GLN A 187 16.18 -11.05 -2.71
C GLN A 187 17.58 -10.52 -2.48
N PRO A 188 18.50 -10.72 -3.41
CA PRO A 188 19.83 -10.11 -3.32
C PRO A 188 19.67 -8.58 -3.42
N ILE A 189 20.49 -7.85 -2.67
CA ILE A 189 20.63 -6.40 -2.83
C ILE A 189 21.45 -6.16 -4.09
N SER A 190 20.90 -5.42 -5.04
CA SER A 190 21.72 -4.86 -6.11
C SER A 190 22.55 -3.71 -5.54
N PRO A 191 23.89 -3.69 -5.75
CA PRO A 191 24.75 -2.62 -5.22
C PRO A 191 24.34 -1.21 -5.64
N ASN A 192 23.58 -1.06 -6.72
CA ASN A 192 23.14 0.22 -7.27
C ASN A 192 21.72 0.61 -6.84
N GLU A 193 21.05 -0.17 -5.98
CA GLU A 193 19.65 0.02 -5.58
C GLU A 193 19.52 0.38 -4.11
N TYR A 194 20.27 1.37 -3.64
CA TYR A 194 20.00 1.94 -2.33
C TYR A 194 18.70 2.75 -2.38
N PRO A 195 17.80 2.59 -1.41
CA PRO A 195 16.56 3.33 -1.39
C PRO A 195 16.82 4.82 -1.14
N HIS A 196 16.22 5.65 -1.97
CA HIS A 196 16.18 7.08 -1.75
C HIS A 196 15.15 7.39 -0.66
N SER A 197 15.48 8.35 0.22
CA SER A 197 14.48 8.89 1.14
C SER A 197 13.43 9.70 0.37
N THR A 198 12.19 9.70 0.84
CA THR A 198 11.16 10.57 0.27
C THR A 198 11.49 12.03 0.58
N ASP A 199 11.32 12.90 -0.40
CA ASP A 199 11.57 14.36 -0.29
C ASP A 199 10.43 15.09 0.46
N ASN A 200 9.84 14.49 1.49
CA ASN A 200 8.68 15.01 2.22
C ASN A 200 7.44 15.28 1.36
N LEU A 201 7.45 14.85 0.11
CA LEU A 201 6.29 14.95 -0.78
C LEU A 201 5.33 13.79 -0.55
N ASN A 202 4.03 14.08 -0.58
CA ASN A 202 2.99 13.08 -0.36
C ASN A 202 1.77 13.34 -1.24
N ASN A 203 1.17 12.27 -1.74
CA ASN A 203 -0.10 12.32 -2.42
C ASN A 203 -1.24 12.40 -1.41
N THR A 204 -1.98 13.49 -1.44
CA THR A 204 -3.12 13.72 -0.53
C THR A 204 -4.41 13.92 -1.30
N ILE A 205 -5.53 13.62 -0.68
CA ILE A 205 -6.83 14.03 -1.22
C ILE A 205 -6.90 15.55 -1.15
N GLU A 206 -7.13 16.18 -2.29
CA GLU A 206 -7.38 17.61 -2.39
C GLU A 206 -8.85 17.91 -2.14
N SER A 207 -9.71 17.22 -2.87
CA SER A 207 -11.16 17.43 -2.80
C SER A 207 -11.94 16.17 -3.24
N ILE A 208 -13.19 16.12 -2.81
CA ILE A 208 -14.18 15.18 -3.32
C ILE A 208 -15.06 15.96 -4.29
N ILE A 209 -15.12 15.52 -5.53
CA ILE A 209 -15.77 16.21 -6.64
C ILE A 209 -17.06 15.46 -6.99
N PRO A 210 -18.23 16.07 -6.85
CA PRO A 210 -19.48 15.50 -7.36
C PRO A 210 -19.49 15.57 -8.90
N TYR A 211 -20.20 14.66 -9.55
CA TYR A 211 -20.50 14.81 -10.97
C TYR A 211 -21.53 15.93 -11.19
N HIS A 212 -21.48 16.60 -12.33
CA HIS A 212 -22.42 17.67 -12.71
C HIS A 212 -23.71 17.11 -13.29
N TYR A 213 -23.60 16.13 -14.18
CA TYR A 213 -24.71 15.40 -14.76
C TYR A 213 -24.28 14.01 -15.17
N PHE A 214 -25.23 13.15 -15.48
CA PHE A 214 -24.97 11.85 -16.09
C PHE A 214 -25.96 11.62 -17.23
N ASP A 215 -25.54 10.77 -18.15
CA ASP A 215 -26.34 10.31 -19.29
C ASP A 215 -26.38 8.78 -19.30
N VAL A 216 -27.50 8.22 -19.74
CA VAL A 216 -27.71 6.76 -19.80
C VAL A 216 -28.01 6.38 -21.23
N GLU A 217 -27.12 5.63 -21.86
CA GLU A 217 -27.32 5.06 -23.17
C GLU A 217 -27.32 3.54 -23.06
N LYS A 218 -28.51 2.92 -23.23
CA LYS A 218 -28.70 1.46 -23.02
C LYS A 218 -28.23 1.03 -21.62
N ASP A 219 -27.20 0.15 -21.56
CA ASP A 219 -26.64 -0.39 -20.34
C ASP A 219 -25.34 0.33 -19.92
N THR A 220 -25.11 1.53 -20.45
CA THR A 220 -23.91 2.33 -20.18
C THR A 220 -24.29 3.67 -19.57
N ILE A 221 -23.63 4.06 -18.49
CA ILE A 221 -23.85 5.34 -17.82
C ILE A 221 -22.57 6.15 -17.93
N THR A 222 -22.68 7.39 -18.38
CA THR A 222 -21.56 8.33 -18.46
C THR A 222 -21.76 9.48 -17.50
N TYR A 223 -20.87 9.64 -16.54
CA TYR A 223 -20.83 10.75 -15.59
C TYR A 223 -19.86 11.82 -16.07
N ASP A 224 -20.25 13.09 -16.05
CA ASP A 224 -19.43 14.23 -16.41
C ASP A 224 -19.09 15.06 -15.17
N PHE A 225 -17.80 15.27 -14.92
CA PHE A 225 -17.25 16.02 -13.79
C PHE A 225 -16.87 17.47 -14.15
N GLY A 226 -17.24 17.94 -15.32
CA GLY A 226 -16.97 19.31 -15.76
C GLY A 226 -15.52 19.55 -16.16
N LEU A 227 -14.77 20.24 -15.32
CA LEU A 227 -13.35 20.58 -15.63
C LEU A 227 -12.42 19.37 -15.60
N GLY A 228 -12.80 18.31 -14.88
CA GLY A 228 -11.95 17.14 -14.68
C GLY A 228 -10.91 17.34 -13.56
N PHE A 229 -10.27 16.25 -13.19
CA PHE A 229 -9.26 16.19 -12.11
C PHE A 229 -8.28 15.04 -12.36
N ILE A 230 -7.16 15.03 -11.64
CA ILE A 230 -6.27 13.87 -11.57
C ILE A 230 -6.57 13.11 -10.28
N GLY A 231 -6.84 11.80 -10.41
CA GLY A 231 -7.21 10.98 -9.27
C GLY A 231 -7.92 9.69 -9.66
N PHE A 232 -9.03 9.41 -9.02
CA PHE A 232 -9.85 8.23 -9.32
C PHE A 232 -11.32 8.48 -8.96
N ALA A 233 -12.21 7.67 -9.53
CA ALA A 233 -13.60 7.65 -9.11
C ALA A 233 -13.82 6.64 -7.98
N ARG A 234 -14.68 6.99 -7.03
CA ARG A 234 -15.23 6.10 -6.02
C ARG A 234 -16.71 5.87 -6.32
N VAL A 235 -17.06 4.63 -6.59
CA VAL A 235 -18.43 4.22 -6.89
C VAL A 235 -18.98 3.41 -5.72
N THR A 236 -20.10 3.85 -5.17
CA THR A 236 -20.84 3.10 -4.14
C THR A 236 -21.92 2.28 -4.82
N LEU A 237 -21.89 0.98 -4.56
CA LEU A 237 -22.83 0.00 -5.11
C LEU A 237 -23.72 -0.54 -4.00
N ARG A 238 -24.98 -0.80 -4.33
CA ARG A 238 -25.94 -1.44 -3.42
C ARG A 238 -26.70 -2.54 -4.13
N GLY A 239 -26.74 -3.73 -3.51
CA GLY A 239 -27.47 -4.88 -4.01
C GLY A 239 -26.87 -5.55 -5.24
N ALA A 240 -25.65 -5.21 -5.61
CA ALA A 240 -24.91 -5.88 -6.67
C ALA A 240 -24.70 -7.36 -6.33
N LYS A 241 -24.81 -8.23 -7.33
CA LYS A 241 -24.74 -9.68 -7.13
C LYS A 241 -23.30 -10.17 -7.03
N LYS A 242 -23.08 -11.19 -6.22
CA LYS A 242 -21.75 -11.82 -6.11
C LYS A 242 -21.24 -12.25 -7.49
N GLY A 243 -20.03 -11.79 -7.83
CA GLY A 243 -19.38 -12.08 -9.10
C GLY A 243 -19.91 -11.27 -10.29
N GLU A 244 -20.79 -10.28 -10.07
CA GLU A 244 -21.14 -9.25 -11.06
C GLU A 244 -19.90 -8.43 -11.40
N ARG A 245 -19.66 -8.21 -12.70
CA ARG A 245 -18.50 -7.46 -13.19
C ARG A 245 -18.92 -6.08 -13.64
N ILE A 246 -18.31 -5.07 -13.06
CA ILE A 246 -18.58 -3.67 -13.36
C ILE A 246 -17.27 -3.03 -13.85
N PHE A 247 -17.36 -2.33 -14.98
CA PHE A 247 -16.26 -1.58 -15.57
C PHE A 247 -16.49 -0.09 -15.27
N ILE A 248 -15.52 0.53 -14.61
CA ILE A 248 -15.56 1.93 -14.16
C ILE A 248 -14.37 2.63 -14.84
N GLY A 249 -14.62 3.22 -16.00
CA GLY A 249 -13.54 3.63 -16.90
C GLY A 249 -12.68 2.41 -17.27
N ASP A 250 -11.39 2.46 -16.98
CA ASP A 250 -10.45 1.36 -17.25
C ASP A 250 -10.31 0.36 -16.08
N MET A 251 -10.91 0.67 -14.92
CA MET A 251 -10.96 -0.27 -13.79
C MET A 251 -12.02 -1.34 -14.01
N GLU A 252 -11.71 -2.57 -13.61
CA GLU A 252 -12.67 -3.66 -13.50
C GLU A 252 -12.89 -4.01 -12.03
N TYR A 253 -14.14 -4.08 -11.60
CA TYR A 253 -14.52 -4.48 -10.26
C TYR A 253 -15.43 -5.71 -10.30
N ILE A 254 -15.08 -6.76 -9.54
CA ILE A 254 -15.89 -7.96 -9.36
C ILE A 254 -16.58 -7.86 -8.00
N CYS A 255 -17.89 -7.79 -7.98
CA CYS A 255 -18.67 -7.56 -6.78
C CYS A 255 -18.61 -8.72 -5.80
N SER A 256 -18.57 -8.39 -4.50
CA SER A 256 -18.59 -9.36 -3.40
C SER A 256 -19.98 -9.97 -3.18
N GLY A 257 -21.03 -9.23 -3.52
CA GLY A 257 -22.40 -9.54 -3.19
C GLY A 257 -22.84 -9.06 -1.80
N GLN A 258 -22.04 -8.22 -1.15
CA GLN A 258 -22.47 -7.50 0.06
C GLN A 258 -23.53 -6.45 -0.29
N LEU A 259 -24.39 -6.10 0.68
CA LEU A 259 -25.46 -5.14 0.45
C LEU A 259 -24.90 -3.80 -0.04
N ASP A 260 -23.85 -3.29 0.61
CA ASP A 260 -23.16 -2.05 0.24
C ASP A 260 -21.68 -2.36 -0.05
N GLU A 261 -21.19 -1.92 -1.20
CA GLU A 261 -19.81 -2.08 -1.65
C GLU A 261 -19.24 -0.77 -2.16
N GLN A 262 -17.93 -0.59 -2.02
CA GLN A 262 -17.23 0.53 -2.65
C GLN A 262 -16.17 0.01 -3.62
N ALA A 263 -16.29 0.44 -4.87
CA ALA A 263 -15.32 0.20 -5.93
C ALA A 263 -14.51 1.47 -6.19
N CYS A 264 -13.20 1.40 -5.99
CA CYS A 264 -12.27 2.50 -6.30
C CYS A 264 -10.87 1.96 -6.53
N LEU A 265 -10.09 2.65 -7.36
CA LEU A 265 -8.67 2.37 -7.56
C LEU A 265 -7.90 2.53 -6.24
N ARG A 266 -6.82 1.76 -6.10
CA ARG A 266 -5.97 1.82 -4.91
C ARG A 266 -4.57 2.34 -5.19
N PHE A 267 -3.94 1.88 -6.28
CA PHE A 267 -2.55 2.15 -6.59
C PHE A 267 -2.35 2.75 -7.98
N THR A 268 -3.42 3.21 -8.60
CA THR A 268 -3.37 3.95 -9.86
C THR A 268 -4.22 5.21 -9.78
N THR A 269 -3.83 6.21 -10.54
CA THR A 269 -4.61 7.44 -10.77
C THR A 269 -4.66 7.73 -12.25
N MET A 270 -5.69 8.45 -12.68
CA MET A 270 -5.87 8.86 -14.05
C MET A 270 -6.47 10.27 -14.14
N PRO A 271 -6.32 10.96 -15.27
CA PRO A 271 -7.15 12.13 -15.56
C PRO A 271 -8.61 11.69 -15.74
N VAL A 272 -9.54 12.29 -14.99
CA VAL A 272 -10.97 11.99 -15.06
C VAL A 272 -11.72 13.27 -15.39
N ARG A 273 -12.42 13.31 -16.52
CA ARG A 273 -13.39 14.33 -16.88
C ARG A 273 -14.76 13.69 -17.11
N LYS A 274 -14.77 12.62 -17.92
CA LYS A 274 -15.94 11.78 -18.13
C LYS A 274 -15.63 10.38 -17.68
N LEU A 275 -16.55 9.77 -16.96
CA LEU A 275 -16.44 8.41 -16.44
C LEU A 275 -17.57 7.57 -17.00
N THR A 276 -17.23 6.57 -17.78
CA THR A 276 -18.18 5.60 -18.31
C THR A 276 -18.23 4.38 -17.40
N ILE A 277 -19.44 3.96 -17.02
CA ILE A 277 -19.70 2.78 -16.20
C ILE A 277 -20.63 1.85 -16.97
N TYR A 278 -20.24 0.59 -17.09
CA TYR A 278 -21.06 -0.49 -17.68
C TYR A 278 -20.69 -1.81 -17.00
N GLY A 279 -21.40 -2.89 -17.33
CA GLY A 279 -21.11 -4.17 -16.68
C GLY A 279 -21.47 -5.38 -17.56
N ASP A 280 -21.40 -6.55 -16.93
CA ASP A 280 -21.82 -7.81 -17.54
C ASP A 280 -23.37 -7.93 -17.56
N ASN A 281 -23.87 -9.10 -17.95
CA ASN A 281 -25.32 -9.37 -18.03
C ASN A 281 -26.07 -9.35 -16.68
N LYS A 282 -25.36 -9.22 -15.55
CA LYS A 282 -25.96 -9.06 -14.21
C LYS A 282 -26.03 -7.59 -13.79
N PHE A 283 -25.31 -6.73 -14.48
CA PHE A 283 -25.23 -5.31 -14.17
C PHE A 283 -26.58 -4.63 -14.31
N ARG A 284 -26.86 -3.77 -13.36
CA ARG A 284 -28.02 -2.89 -13.38
C ARG A 284 -27.60 -1.49 -12.95
N ALA A 285 -28.07 -0.49 -13.68
CA ALA A 285 -27.79 0.91 -13.38
C ALA A 285 -28.25 1.32 -11.97
N ASP A 286 -29.34 0.74 -11.48
CA ASP A 286 -29.90 1.02 -10.14
C ASP A 286 -29.05 0.44 -8.98
N HIS A 287 -28.05 -0.39 -9.27
CA HIS A 287 -27.05 -0.78 -8.28
C HIS A 287 -26.07 0.37 -7.93
N ILE A 288 -25.94 1.38 -8.78
CA ILE A 288 -25.07 2.54 -8.51
C ILE A 288 -25.83 3.54 -7.64
N VAL A 289 -25.38 3.72 -6.40
CA VAL A 289 -25.98 4.64 -5.42
C VAL A 289 -25.30 6.00 -5.44
N ASN A 290 -23.97 6.02 -5.61
CA ASN A 290 -23.21 7.26 -5.61
C ASN A 290 -21.94 7.12 -6.46
N VAL A 291 -21.55 8.21 -7.11
CA VAL A 291 -20.30 8.34 -7.86
C VAL A 291 -19.62 9.65 -7.47
N GLU A 292 -18.39 9.57 -7.02
CA GLU A 292 -17.61 10.71 -6.57
C GLU A 292 -16.23 10.69 -7.23
N GLY A 293 -15.76 11.85 -7.65
CA GLY A 293 -14.37 12.07 -8.04
C GLY A 293 -13.49 12.32 -6.81
N ILE A 294 -12.36 11.65 -6.70
CA ILE A 294 -11.37 11.86 -5.66
C ILE A 294 -10.16 12.51 -6.31
N SER A 295 -10.01 13.83 -6.13
CA SER A 295 -8.85 14.57 -6.63
C SER A 295 -7.64 14.35 -5.74
N ILE A 296 -6.51 14.02 -6.34
CA ILE A 296 -5.23 13.79 -5.66
C ILE A 296 -4.24 14.86 -6.07
N ILE A 297 -3.56 15.43 -5.08
CA ILE A 297 -2.50 16.41 -5.28
C ILE A 297 -1.26 16.04 -4.49
N VAL A 298 -0.10 16.42 -5.03
CA VAL A 298 1.18 16.29 -4.31
C VAL A 298 1.37 17.48 -3.38
N ARG A 299 1.57 17.23 -2.10
CA ARG A 299 1.85 18.27 -1.09
C ARG A 299 3.12 17.98 -0.31
N ASN A 300 3.77 19.02 0.15
CA ASN A 300 4.88 18.91 1.10
C ASN A 300 4.32 18.61 2.50
N SER A 301 4.97 17.72 3.25
CA SER A 301 4.56 17.32 4.62
C SER A 301 4.62 18.45 5.65
N HIS A 302 5.28 19.56 5.32
CA HIS A 302 5.46 20.72 6.20
C HIS A 302 4.48 21.88 5.95
N GLN A 303 3.48 21.67 5.10
CA GLN A 303 2.40 22.65 4.85
C GLN A 303 1.07 22.24 5.48
#